data_c0c57e511be58e0b70cb5e7348aa4759
#
_entry.id   c0c57e511be58e0b70cb5e7348aa4759
#
_cell.length_a   1.000
_cell.length_b   1.000
_cell.length_c   1.000
_cell.angle_alpha   90.00
_cell.angle_beta   90.00
_cell.angle_gamma   90.00
#
_symmetry.space_group_name_H-M   'P 1'
#
loop_
_entity.id
_entity.type
_entity.pdbx_description
1 polymer ?
#
loop_
_entity_poly.entity_id
_entity_poly.type
_entity_poly.pdbx_seq_one_letter_code
_entity_poly.pdbx_strand_id
1 'polypeptide(L)'
;MRVALRQVTECDMSFAFEAKRQALGPYIRSKWGWSEEFQLALHKQRWSEKPWFLILLENTPIGTVSIQEEPDFIRFGEFYLLPEYQGKGLGSEILASVLKRADEAGLPVKLEYLKWNPVASLYQRYGFETTSETDVHYFAVRKPLTRE
;
A
#
# COMPACT_ATOMS: atom_id res chain seq x y z
N MET A 1 12.39 10.67 -8.27
CA MET A 1 12.05 9.38 -7.62
C MET A 1 12.74 8.25 -8.37
N ARG A 2 13.39 7.35 -7.65
CA ARG A 2 14.11 6.22 -8.26
C ARG A 2 13.22 5.17 -8.87
N VAL A 3 11.97 5.11 -8.43
CA VAL A 3 11.00 4.12 -8.87
C VAL A 3 9.97 4.76 -9.80
N ALA A 4 9.36 3.94 -10.63
CA ALA A 4 8.25 4.32 -11.48
C ALA A 4 7.02 3.46 -11.16
N LEU A 5 5.83 3.99 -11.43
CA LEU A 5 4.58 3.26 -11.27
C LEU A 5 4.01 2.97 -12.66
N ARG A 6 3.59 1.74 -12.88
CA ARG A 6 2.96 1.33 -14.12
C ARG A 6 1.63 0.65 -13.80
N GLN A 7 0.58 1.05 -14.48
CA GLN A 7 -0.72 0.41 -14.33
C GLN A 7 -0.60 -1.08 -14.69
N VAL A 8 -1.23 -1.93 -13.87
CA VAL A 8 -1.14 -3.39 -14.05
C VAL A 8 -1.97 -3.87 -15.24
N THR A 9 -1.60 -5.06 -15.74
CA THR A 9 -2.41 -5.86 -16.66
C THR A 9 -2.77 -7.16 -15.96
N GLU A 10 -3.64 -7.97 -16.57
CA GLU A 10 -4.02 -9.26 -15.99
C GLU A 10 -2.82 -10.19 -15.77
N CYS A 11 -1.78 -10.05 -16.57
CA CYS A 11 -0.57 -10.85 -16.43
C CYS A 11 0.18 -10.56 -15.12
N ASP A 12 -0.08 -9.44 -14.49
CA ASP A 12 0.64 -8.99 -13.28
C ASP A 12 0.02 -9.51 -11.99
N MET A 13 -1.16 -10.14 -12.05
CA MET A 13 -1.87 -10.60 -10.84
C MET A 13 -1.06 -11.59 -10.02
N SER A 14 -0.38 -12.53 -10.66
CA SER A 14 0.43 -13.53 -9.97
C SER A 14 1.61 -12.89 -9.25
N PHE A 15 2.28 -11.94 -9.87
CA PHE A 15 3.37 -11.19 -9.22
C PHE A 15 2.85 -10.40 -8.03
N ALA A 16 1.70 -9.72 -8.17
CA ALA A 16 1.11 -8.95 -7.09
C ALA A 16 0.78 -9.83 -5.90
N PHE A 17 0.26 -11.03 -6.13
CA PHE A 17 -0.03 -12.00 -5.08
C PHE A 17 1.25 -12.45 -4.37
N GLU A 18 2.30 -12.74 -5.13
CA GLU A 18 3.60 -13.14 -4.56
C GLU A 18 4.23 -12.03 -3.73
N ALA A 19 4.12 -10.78 -4.19
CA ALA A 19 4.61 -9.63 -3.43
C ALA A 19 3.91 -9.51 -2.07
N LYS A 20 2.59 -9.69 -2.04
CA LYS A 20 1.83 -9.71 -0.79
C LYS A 20 2.25 -10.87 0.10
N ARG A 21 2.41 -12.08 -0.49
CA ARG A 21 2.84 -13.25 0.27
C ARG A 21 4.18 -13.01 0.95
N GLN A 22 5.14 -12.46 0.24
CA GLN A 22 6.46 -12.22 0.81
C GLN A 22 6.46 -11.10 1.83
N ALA A 23 5.73 -10.02 1.59
CA ALA A 23 5.70 -8.86 2.48
C ALA A 23 4.88 -9.11 3.75
N LEU A 24 3.71 -9.74 3.64
CA LEU A 24 2.79 -9.93 4.76
C LEU A 24 2.67 -11.37 5.23
N GLY A 25 3.03 -12.35 4.39
CA GLY A 25 2.85 -13.77 4.70
C GLY A 25 3.37 -14.19 6.06
N PRO A 26 4.62 -13.82 6.44
CA PRO A 26 5.14 -14.18 7.76
C PRO A 26 4.29 -13.66 8.92
N TYR A 27 3.75 -12.44 8.82
CA TYR A 27 2.92 -11.84 9.87
C TYR A 27 1.54 -12.50 9.93
N ILE A 28 0.92 -12.74 8.77
CA ILE A 28 -0.38 -13.41 8.70
C ILE A 28 -0.24 -14.86 9.22
N ARG A 29 0.83 -15.55 8.82
CA ARG A 29 1.08 -16.94 9.23
C ARG A 29 1.23 -17.07 10.74
N SER A 30 1.91 -16.12 11.38
CA SER A 30 2.14 -16.16 12.82
C SER A 30 0.86 -15.91 13.62
N LYS A 31 -0.14 -15.21 13.06
CA LYS A 31 -1.38 -14.87 13.76
C LYS A 31 -2.54 -15.81 13.46
N TRP A 32 -2.72 -16.17 12.18
CA TRP A 32 -3.89 -16.94 11.73
C TRP A 32 -3.54 -18.18 10.90
N GLY A 33 -2.26 -18.36 10.57
CA GLY A 33 -1.88 -19.30 9.54
C GLY A 33 -2.14 -18.73 8.15
N TRP A 34 -1.50 -19.31 7.17
CA TRP A 34 -1.65 -18.91 5.78
C TRP A 34 -2.42 -19.98 5.01
N SER A 35 -3.65 -19.67 4.61
CA SER A 35 -4.42 -20.50 3.69
C SER A 35 -4.25 -19.93 2.28
N GLU A 36 -3.58 -20.68 1.42
CA GLU A 36 -3.37 -20.27 0.02
C GLU A 36 -4.67 -20.02 -0.69
N GLU A 37 -5.64 -20.91 -0.53
CA GLU A 37 -6.94 -20.80 -1.15
C GLU A 37 -7.68 -19.54 -0.71
N PHE A 38 -7.71 -19.28 0.60
CA PHE A 38 -8.37 -18.09 1.15
C PHE A 38 -7.69 -16.81 0.66
N GLN A 39 -6.38 -16.76 0.73
CA GLN A 39 -5.64 -15.56 0.36
C GLN A 39 -5.74 -15.27 -1.14
N LEU A 40 -5.72 -16.31 -1.97
CA LEU A 40 -5.87 -16.13 -3.42
C LEU A 40 -7.27 -15.63 -3.78
N ALA A 41 -8.31 -16.18 -3.15
CA ALA A 41 -9.67 -15.73 -3.39
C ALA A 41 -9.85 -14.25 -3.01
N LEU A 42 -9.32 -13.85 -1.86
CA LEU A 42 -9.34 -12.47 -1.40
C LEU A 42 -8.58 -11.55 -2.35
N HIS A 43 -7.41 -11.99 -2.84
CA HIS A 43 -6.61 -11.23 -3.77
C HIS A 43 -7.33 -11.00 -5.10
N LYS A 44 -7.97 -12.03 -5.64
CA LYS A 44 -8.75 -11.93 -6.88
C LYS A 44 -9.90 -10.93 -6.74
N GLN A 45 -10.57 -10.93 -5.59
CA GLN A 45 -11.64 -9.97 -5.32
C GLN A 45 -11.09 -8.54 -5.30
N ARG A 46 -10.02 -8.29 -4.56
CA ARG A 46 -9.41 -6.95 -4.45
C ARG A 46 -8.80 -6.49 -5.77
N TRP A 47 -8.30 -7.42 -6.56
CA TRP A 47 -7.74 -7.13 -7.87
C TRP A 47 -8.77 -6.48 -8.80
N SER A 48 -10.00 -6.95 -8.76
CA SER A 48 -11.08 -6.42 -9.59
C SER A 48 -11.68 -5.12 -9.05
N GLU A 49 -11.46 -4.80 -7.76
CA GLU A 49 -12.11 -3.67 -7.09
C GLU A 49 -11.27 -2.40 -7.07
N LYS A 50 -9.97 -2.48 -7.27
CA LYS A 50 -9.04 -1.37 -7.04
C LYS A 50 -8.15 -1.11 -8.24
N PRO A 51 -7.70 0.14 -8.46
CA PRO A 51 -6.64 0.42 -9.43
C PRO A 51 -5.29 0.04 -8.82
N TRP A 52 -4.63 -0.94 -9.41
CA TRP A 52 -3.32 -1.42 -8.97
C TRP A 52 -2.22 -0.90 -9.87
N PHE A 53 -1.05 -0.66 -9.29
CA PHE A 53 0.16 -0.29 -10.01
C PHE A 53 1.30 -1.21 -9.61
N LEU A 54 2.15 -1.55 -10.57
CA LEU A 54 3.44 -2.14 -10.27
C LEU A 54 4.42 -1.03 -9.89
N ILE A 55 5.25 -1.32 -8.92
CA ILE A 55 6.39 -0.47 -8.57
C ILE A 55 7.59 -1.04 -9.31
N LEU A 56 8.21 -0.21 -10.15
CA LEU A 56 9.35 -0.62 -10.97
C LEU A 56 10.61 0.11 -10.52
N LEU A 57 11.68 -0.64 -10.35
CA LEU A 57 13.02 -0.09 -10.13
C LEU A 57 13.86 -0.53 -11.33
N GLU A 58 14.29 0.42 -12.16
CA GLU A 58 15.04 0.12 -13.39
C GLU A 58 14.33 -0.95 -14.25
N ASN A 59 13.02 -0.75 -14.45
CA ASN A 59 12.14 -1.66 -15.20
C ASN A 59 11.90 -3.03 -14.55
N THR A 60 12.41 -3.26 -13.34
CA THR A 60 12.20 -4.52 -12.62
C THR A 60 11.03 -4.35 -11.65
N PRO A 61 9.99 -5.20 -11.70
CA PRO A 61 8.93 -5.15 -10.70
C PRO A 61 9.46 -5.51 -9.31
N ILE A 62 9.23 -4.63 -8.34
CA ILE A 62 9.70 -4.81 -6.97
C ILE A 62 8.58 -4.81 -5.95
N GLY A 63 7.37 -4.52 -6.37
CA GLY A 63 6.21 -4.48 -5.48
C GLY A 63 4.99 -3.91 -6.16
N THR A 64 3.97 -3.64 -5.34
CA THR A 64 2.69 -3.08 -5.79
C THR A 64 2.25 -1.94 -4.90
N VAL A 65 1.33 -1.14 -5.42
CA VAL A 65 0.59 -0.14 -4.65
C VAL A 65 -0.75 0.11 -5.34
N SER A 66 -1.79 0.38 -4.55
CA SER A 66 -3.06 0.86 -5.06
C SER A 66 -3.23 2.31 -4.66
N ILE A 67 -3.50 3.18 -5.63
CA ILE A 67 -3.73 4.61 -5.42
C ILE A 67 -5.03 4.95 -6.14
N GLN A 68 -6.07 5.24 -5.37
CA GLN A 68 -7.40 5.53 -5.90
C GLN A 68 -7.77 6.96 -5.57
N GLU A 69 -7.92 7.78 -6.62
CA GLU A 69 -8.32 9.18 -6.45
C GLU A 69 -9.84 9.28 -6.46
N GLU A 70 -10.40 9.75 -5.34
CA GLU A 70 -11.80 10.08 -5.20
C GLU A 70 -11.97 11.60 -5.18
N PRO A 71 -13.20 12.13 -5.38
CA PRO A 71 -13.40 13.59 -5.38
C PRO A 71 -12.99 14.27 -4.08
N ASP A 72 -13.09 13.59 -2.94
CA ASP A 72 -12.87 14.18 -1.61
C ASP A 72 -11.74 13.53 -0.81
N PHE A 73 -11.08 12.50 -1.35
CA PHE A 73 -9.90 11.89 -0.71
C PHE A 73 -9.12 11.03 -1.70
N ILE A 74 -7.90 10.67 -1.32
CA ILE A 74 -7.09 9.67 -2.03
C ILE A 74 -7.01 8.45 -1.13
N ARG A 75 -7.33 7.27 -1.65
CA ARG A 75 -7.14 6.00 -0.94
C ARG A 75 -5.81 5.38 -1.37
N PHE A 76 -4.97 5.10 -0.39
CA PHE A 76 -3.67 4.46 -0.56
C PHE A 76 -3.75 3.07 0.07
N GLY A 77 -3.31 2.05 -0.64
CA GLY A 77 -3.37 0.70 -0.10
C GLY A 77 -2.64 -0.32 -0.94
N GLU A 78 -2.81 -1.59 -0.59
CA GLU A 78 -2.18 -2.73 -1.26
C GLU A 78 -0.69 -2.48 -1.55
N PHE A 79 -0.01 -1.91 -0.57
CA PHE A 79 1.36 -1.43 -0.66
C PHE A 79 2.30 -2.51 -0.13
N TYR A 80 2.94 -3.20 -1.05
CA TYR A 80 3.82 -4.33 -0.74
C TYR A 80 5.11 -4.22 -1.54
N LEU A 81 6.25 -4.23 -0.84
CA LEU A 81 7.57 -4.33 -1.47
C LEU A 81 8.13 -5.72 -1.17
N LEU A 82 8.77 -6.33 -2.16
CA LEU A 82 9.54 -7.55 -1.94
C LEU A 82 10.57 -7.28 -0.84
N PRO A 83 10.81 -8.23 0.08
CA PRO A 83 11.68 -7.98 1.24
C PRO A 83 13.08 -7.44 0.90
N GLU A 84 13.66 -7.90 -0.21
CA GLU A 84 15.00 -7.46 -0.63
C GLU A 84 15.06 -5.97 -1.00
N TYR A 85 13.91 -5.33 -1.23
CA TYR A 85 13.83 -3.91 -1.58
C TYR A 85 13.32 -3.05 -0.43
N GLN A 86 13.05 -3.64 0.72
CA GLN A 86 12.64 -2.90 1.92
C GLN A 86 13.84 -2.28 2.61
N GLY A 87 13.59 -1.23 3.40
CA GLY A 87 14.64 -0.56 4.17
C GLY A 87 15.61 0.28 3.36
N LYS A 88 15.29 0.62 2.12
CA LYS A 88 16.13 1.41 1.21
C LYS A 88 15.55 2.77 0.86
N GLY A 89 14.47 3.16 1.52
CA GLY A 89 13.81 4.44 1.27
C GLY A 89 12.88 4.46 0.06
N LEU A 90 12.70 3.34 -0.63
CA LEU A 90 11.86 3.28 -1.84
C LEU A 90 10.38 3.48 -1.51
N GLY A 91 9.90 2.86 -0.45
CA GLY A 91 8.53 3.04 0.01
C GLY A 91 8.25 4.48 0.44
N SER A 92 9.20 5.11 1.12
CA SER A 92 9.09 6.52 1.52
C SER A 92 8.96 7.43 0.30
N GLU A 93 9.71 7.17 -0.76
CA GLU A 93 9.62 7.96 -2.00
C GLU A 93 8.23 7.90 -2.62
N ILE A 94 7.64 6.70 -2.65
CA ILE A 94 6.30 6.50 -3.21
C ILE A 94 5.27 7.23 -2.36
N LEU A 95 5.32 7.03 -1.05
CA LEU A 95 4.39 7.68 -0.14
C LEU A 95 4.50 9.20 -0.23
N ALA A 96 5.73 9.74 -0.22
CA ALA A 96 5.95 11.17 -0.33
C ALA A 96 5.38 11.75 -1.63
N SER A 97 5.49 11.03 -2.75
CA SER A 97 4.95 11.49 -4.03
C SER A 97 3.42 11.56 -4.01
N VAL A 98 2.76 10.59 -3.38
CA VAL A 98 1.30 10.60 -3.22
C VAL A 98 0.85 11.73 -2.31
N LEU A 99 1.56 11.96 -1.21
CA LEU A 99 1.23 13.04 -0.27
C LEU A 99 1.42 14.41 -0.89
N LYS A 100 2.45 14.59 -1.71
CA LYS A 100 2.65 15.84 -2.44
C LYS A 100 1.47 16.13 -3.35
N ARG A 101 1.01 15.14 -4.12
CA ARG A 101 -0.15 15.27 -4.98
C ARG A 101 -1.41 15.57 -4.18
N ALA A 102 -1.60 14.91 -3.05
CA ALA A 102 -2.74 15.13 -2.17
C ALA A 102 -2.75 16.58 -1.64
N ASP A 103 -1.59 17.09 -1.23
CA ASP A 103 -1.47 18.47 -0.75
C ASP A 103 -1.80 19.47 -1.84
N GLU A 104 -1.31 19.24 -3.06
CA GLU A 104 -1.61 20.10 -4.21
C GLU A 104 -3.10 20.12 -4.53
N ALA A 105 -3.78 19.00 -4.35
CA ALA A 105 -5.22 18.88 -4.59
C ALA A 105 -6.07 19.26 -3.37
N GLY A 106 -5.45 19.48 -2.21
CA GLY A 106 -6.16 19.79 -0.97
C GLY A 106 -6.94 18.62 -0.41
N LEU A 107 -6.49 17.37 -0.64
CA LEU A 107 -7.20 16.15 -0.27
C LEU A 107 -6.50 15.41 0.86
N PRO A 108 -7.28 14.82 1.80
CA PRO A 108 -6.73 13.87 2.75
C PRO A 108 -6.40 12.54 2.05
N VAL A 109 -5.46 11.81 2.63
CA VAL A 109 -5.13 10.45 2.22
C VAL A 109 -5.63 9.48 3.29
N LYS A 110 -6.37 8.46 2.88
CA LYS A 110 -6.93 7.44 3.76
C LYS A 110 -6.31 6.09 3.46
N LEU A 111 -6.01 5.34 4.51
CA LEU A 111 -5.48 3.98 4.36
C LEU A 111 -5.90 3.11 5.54
N GLU A 112 -5.76 1.80 5.34
CA GLU A 112 -5.89 0.80 6.39
C GLU A 112 -4.72 -0.18 6.31
N TYR A 113 -4.34 -0.75 7.45
CA TYR A 113 -3.28 -1.74 7.49
C TYR A 113 -3.49 -2.69 8.67
N LEU A 114 -2.95 -3.91 8.52
CA LEU A 114 -3.01 -4.92 9.59
C LEU A 114 -2.23 -4.44 10.81
N LYS A 115 -2.78 -4.65 12.00
CA LYS A 115 -2.19 -4.18 13.26
C LYS A 115 -0.75 -4.66 13.48
N TRP A 116 -0.39 -5.79 12.92
CA TRP A 116 0.95 -6.38 13.07
C TRP A 116 1.89 -6.07 11.91
N ASN A 117 1.46 -5.24 10.99
CA ASN A 117 2.29 -4.82 9.86
C ASN A 117 3.29 -3.75 10.34
N PRO A 118 4.61 -3.98 10.16
CA PRO A 118 5.61 -3.02 10.63
C PRO A 118 5.58 -1.69 9.89
N VAL A 119 4.79 -1.55 8.85
CA VAL A 119 4.62 -0.31 8.09
C VAL A 119 4.05 0.85 8.91
N ALA A 120 3.50 0.56 10.10
CA ALA A 120 2.90 1.57 10.97
C ALA A 120 3.84 2.76 11.25
N SER A 121 5.13 2.50 11.48
CA SER A 121 6.10 3.55 11.77
C SER A 121 6.30 4.49 10.58
N LEU A 122 6.25 3.95 9.35
CA LEU A 122 6.32 4.78 8.15
C LEU A 122 5.14 5.74 8.07
N TYR A 123 3.93 5.23 8.25
CA TYR A 123 2.73 6.07 8.18
C TYR A 123 2.72 7.14 9.27
N GLN A 124 3.09 6.80 10.50
CA GLN A 124 3.16 7.76 11.60
C GLN A 124 4.16 8.89 11.30
N ARG A 125 5.32 8.55 10.74
CA ARG A 125 6.33 9.56 10.38
C ARG A 125 5.83 10.55 9.34
N TYR A 126 4.90 10.13 8.48
CA TYR A 126 4.36 10.98 7.42
C TYR A 126 3.04 11.65 7.80
N GLY A 127 2.68 11.61 9.09
CA GLY A 127 1.57 12.40 9.61
C GLY A 127 0.21 11.71 9.59
N PHE A 128 0.16 10.41 9.37
CA PHE A 128 -1.08 9.64 9.48
C PHE A 128 -1.48 9.47 10.94
N GLU A 129 -2.75 9.72 11.22
CA GLU A 129 -3.34 9.54 12.54
C GLU A 129 -4.40 8.45 12.46
N THR A 130 -4.40 7.54 13.45
CA THR A 130 -5.41 6.48 13.54
C THR A 130 -6.76 7.11 13.90
N THR A 131 -7.77 6.84 13.09
CA THR A 131 -9.12 7.36 13.29
C THR A 131 -10.08 6.31 13.86
N SER A 132 -9.83 5.04 13.55
CA SER A 132 -10.64 3.92 14.06
C SER A 132 -9.85 2.63 13.93
N GLU A 133 -10.39 1.56 14.49
CA GLU A 133 -9.78 0.24 14.42
C GLU A 133 -10.82 -0.86 14.51
N THR A 134 -10.46 -2.01 13.96
CA THR A 134 -11.15 -3.28 14.18
C THR A 134 -10.23 -4.19 14.97
N ASP A 135 -10.62 -5.44 15.17
CA ASP A 135 -9.75 -6.42 15.83
C ASP A 135 -8.44 -6.65 15.08
N VAL A 136 -8.44 -6.43 13.76
CA VAL A 136 -7.32 -6.77 12.89
C VAL A 136 -6.69 -5.58 12.16
N HIS A 137 -7.41 -4.47 11.99
CA HIS A 137 -6.94 -3.33 11.21
C HIS A 137 -6.93 -2.03 11.99
N TYR A 138 -5.99 -1.16 11.65
CA TYR A 138 -6.05 0.28 11.93
C TYR A 138 -6.48 1.01 10.68
N PHE A 139 -7.35 2.01 10.84
CA PHE A 139 -7.71 2.96 9.79
C PHE A 139 -7.07 4.30 10.14
N ALA A 140 -6.40 4.90 9.18
CA ALA A 140 -5.65 6.13 9.41
C ALA A 140 -5.91 7.15 8.30
N VAL A 141 -5.78 8.41 8.65
CA VAL A 141 -5.98 9.54 7.74
C VAL A 141 -4.84 10.53 7.94
N ARG A 142 -4.34 11.05 6.84
CA ARG A 142 -3.44 12.20 6.85
C ARG A 142 -4.14 13.36 6.16
N LYS A 143 -4.33 14.44 6.90
CA LYS A 143 -4.95 15.66 6.36
C LYS A 143 -3.95 16.40 5.45
N PRO A 144 -4.43 17.08 4.40
CA PRO A 144 -3.53 17.85 3.55
C PRO A 144 -2.87 18.98 4.34
N LEU A 145 -1.61 19.28 3.99
CA LEU A 145 -0.94 20.44 4.55
C LEU A 145 -1.51 21.68 3.87
N THR A 146 -1.91 22.66 4.69
CA THR A 146 -2.41 23.92 4.18
C THR A 146 -1.24 24.87 3.95
N ARG A 147 -1.26 25.57 2.81
CA ARG A 147 -0.32 26.66 2.57
C ARG A 147 -0.97 27.95 3.06
N GLU A 148 -0.24 28.64 3.88
CA GLU A 148 -0.59 30.00 4.24
C GLU A 148 0.07 30.99 3.31
#